data_9f71b7eb1fb9b684151c80e083ee2f1f
#
_entry.id   9f71b7eb1fb9b684151c80e083ee2f1f
#
_cell.length_a   1.000
_cell.length_b   1.000
_cell.length_c   1.000
_cell.angle_alpha   90.00
_cell.angle_beta   90.00
_cell.angle_gamma   90.00
#
_symmetry.space_group_name_H-M   'P 1'
#
loop_
_entity.id
_entity.type
_entity.pdbx_description
1 polymer ?
#
loop_
_entity_poly.entity_id
_entity_poly.type
_entity_poly.pdbx_seq_one_letter_code
_entity_poly.pdbx_strand_id
1 'polypeptide(L)'
;MRHKAKFTIAASLIVAAMLLVGAVYAQEKYALITPSGIAFSDFKGYEDWSVVSSARTDEVLKVIVANPTMINAYKSGIPGNGQPFPDGSKIAKLQWKFKKSTEAPFAVDVPDVFTQAFVIEKDSKRFPKSGGWGYALFNYDATSDKFTADPSPSDCGHACHTIVKAKDYIFHPYQKR
;
A
#
# COMPACT_ATOMS: atom_id res chain seq x y z
N MET A 1 -8.49 -41.78 28.56
CA MET A 1 -7.62 -41.44 27.42
C MET A 1 -8.33 -41.04 26.14
N ARG A 2 -9.55 -41.52 25.82
CA ARG A 2 -10.30 -41.18 24.58
C ARG A 2 -10.77 -39.74 24.45
N HIS A 3 -10.98 -39.01 25.55
CA HIS A 3 -11.45 -37.60 25.48
C HIS A 3 -10.34 -36.59 25.08
N LYS A 4 -9.09 -36.84 25.51
CA LYS A 4 -7.95 -35.95 25.14
C LYS A 4 -7.63 -35.99 23.64
N ALA A 5 -7.71 -37.17 23.01
CA ALA A 5 -7.46 -37.32 21.56
C ALA A 5 -8.49 -36.59 20.70
N LYS A 6 -9.80 -36.61 21.10
CA LYS A 6 -10.86 -35.93 20.37
C LYS A 6 -10.71 -34.39 20.42
N PHE A 7 -10.26 -33.87 21.58
CA PHE A 7 -10.06 -32.41 21.73
C PHE A 7 -8.85 -31.92 20.89
N THR A 8 -7.78 -32.71 20.83
CA THR A 8 -6.60 -32.35 20.02
C THR A 8 -6.90 -32.36 18.53
N ILE A 9 -7.68 -33.32 18.04
CA ILE A 9 -8.08 -33.42 16.63
C ILE A 9 -8.97 -32.25 16.23
N ALA A 10 -9.95 -31.89 17.08
CA ALA A 10 -10.84 -30.75 16.83
C ALA A 10 -10.05 -29.43 16.78
N ALA A 11 -9.15 -29.20 17.71
CA ALA A 11 -8.29 -28.00 17.71
C ALA A 11 -7.40 -27.91 16.47
N SER A 12 -6.81 -29.02 16.02
CA SER A 12 -5.98 -29.07 14.81
C SER A 12 -6.77 -28.79 13.53
N LEU A 13 -8.02 -29.26 13.46
CA LEU A 13 -8.90 -28.99 12.31
C LEU A 13 -9.32 -27.52 12.24
N ILE A 14 -9.58 -26.87 13.38
CA ILE A 14 -9.93 -25.45 13.45
C ILE A 14 -8.74 -24.59 12.99
N VAL A 15 -7.55 -24.88 13.46
CA VAL A 15 -6.33 -24.16 13.04
C VAL A 15 -6.05 -24.34 11.55
N ALA A 16 -6.20 -25.56 11.03
CA ALA A 16 -6.04 -25.83 9.60
C ALA A 16 -7.09 -25.09 8.75
N ALA A 17 -8.34 -25.02 9.20
CA ALA A 17 -9.40 -24.27 8.51
C ALA A 17 -9.12 -22.77 8.50
N MET A 18 -8.65 -22.17 9.60
CA MET A 18 -8.27 -20.75 9.65
C MET A 18 -7.09 -20.43 8.72
N LEU A 19 -6.11 -21.30 8.61
CA LEU A 19 -4.97 -21.13 7.69
C LEU A 19 -5.40 -21.21 6.23
N LEU A 20 -6.35 -22.09 5.88
CA LEU A 20 -6.89 -22.20 4.52
C LEU A 20 -7.71 -20.97 4.15
N VAL A 21 -8.56 -20.44 5.03
CA VAL A 21 -9.33 -19.23 4.78
C VAL A 21 -8.40 -18.04 4.58
N GLY A 22 -7.38 -17.89 5.41
CA GLY A 22 -6.38 -16.82 5.28
C GLY A 22 -5.62 -16.88 3.96
N ALA A 23 -5.28 -18.10 3.49
CA ALA A 23 -4.58 -18.29 2.22
C ALA A 23 -5.45 -17.96 1.00
N VAL A 24 -6.73 -18.33 1.02
CA VAL A 24 -7.69 -17.99 -0.05
C VAL A 24 -7.90 -16.48 -0.14
N TYR A 25 -8.08 -15.82 1.00
CA TYR A 25 -8.25 -14.36 1.07
C TYR A 25 -7.03 -13.59 0.53
N ALA A 26 -5.83 -13.99 0.92
CA ALA A 26 -4.60 -13.38 0.40
C ALA A 26 -4.47 -13.57 -1.12
N GLN A 27 -4.93 -14.69 -1.66
CA GLN A 27 -4.90 -14.98 -3.09
C GLN A 27 -5.89 -14.11 -3.87
N GLU A 28 -7.09 -13.84 -3.35
CA GLU A 28 -8.09 -12.97 -3.99
C GLU A 28 -7.58 -11.54 -4.16
N LYS A 29 -6.99 -10.94 -3.12
CA LYS A 29 -6.41 -9.59 -3.15
C LYS A 29 -5.37 -9.44 -4.27
N TYR A 30 -4.48 -10.41 -4.41
CA TYR A 30 -3.40 -10.38 -5.41
C TYR A 30 -3.82 -10.76 -6.83
N ALA A 31 -5.08 -11.16 -7.05
CA ALA A 31 -5.63 -11.34 -8.39
C ALA A 31 -6.18 -10.05 -9.00
N LEU A 32 -6.29 -8.96 -8.23
CA LEU A 32 -6.84 -7.69 -8.69
C LEU A 32 -5.88 -6.99 -9.65
N ILE A 33 -6.43 -6.52 -10.77
CA ILE A 33 -5.72 -5.74 -11.79
C ILE A 33 -6.59 -4.52 -12.14
N THR A 34 -5.99 -3.33 -12.15
CA THR A 34 -6.68 -2.11 -12.57
C THR A 34 -6.76 -1.99 -14.09
N PRO A 35 -7.63 -1.13 -14.65
CA PRO A 35 -7.69 -0.89 -16.09
C PRO A 35 -6.37 -0.42 -16.72
N SER A 36 -5.49 0.21 -15.94
CA SER A 36 -4.13 0.61 -16.38
C SER A 36 -3.14 -0.57 -16.43
N GLY A 37 -3.58 -1.79 -16.10
CA GLY A 37 -2.74 -2.97 -16.08
C GLY A 37 -1.84 -3.11 -14.85
N ILE A 38 -2.01 -2.27 -13.83
CA ILE A 38 -1.28 -2.39 -12.56
C ILE A 38 -1.97 -3.45 -11.71
N ALA A 39 -1.25 -4.51 -11.38
CA ALA A 39 -1.73 -5.59 -10.54
C ALA A 39 -1.42 -5.33 -9.06
N PHE A 40 -2.32 -5.72 -8.16
CA PHE A 40 -2.04 -5.64 -6.73
C PHE A 40 -0.85 -6.55 -6.34
N SER A 41 -0.67 -7.67 -7.06
CA SER A 41 0.48 -8.55 -6.90
C SER A 41 1.84 -7.88 -7.12
N ASP A 42 1.90 -6.80 -7.92
CA ASP A 42 3.13 -6.04 -8.17
C ASP A 42 3.64 -5.35 -6.89
N PHE A 43 2.79 -5.21 -5.89
CA PHE A 43 3.05 -4.59 -4.59
C PHE A 43 3.11 -5.60 -3.43
N LYS A 44 3.15 -6.89 -3.72
CA LYS A 44 3.24 -7.95 -2.70
C LYS A 44 4.43 -7.69 -1.76
N GLY A 45 4.17 -7.76 -0.45
CA GLY A 45 5.17 -7.48 0.58
C GLY A 45 5.30 -5.99 0.94
N TYR A 46 4.37 -5.12 0.47
CA TYR A 46 4.38 -3.69 0.83
C TYR A 46 4.26 -3.46 2.35
N GLU A 47 3.74 -4.43 3.05
CA GLU A 47 3.61 -4.43 4.51
C GLU A 47 4.98 -4.33 5.21
N ASP A 48 6.04 -4.85 4.58
CA ASP A 48 7.43 -4.85 5.07
C ASP A 48 8.28 -3.72 4.48
N TRP A 49 7.69 -2.84 3.66
CA TRP A 49 8.43 -1.74 3.06
C TRP A 49 8.74 -0.63 4.06
N SER A 50 9.80 0.12 3.78
CA SER A 50 10.20 1.23 4.65
C SER A 50 9.23 2.42 4.52
N VAL A 51 8.88 3.00 5.66
CA VAL A 51 8.08 4.24 5.70
C VAL A 51 8.88 5.38 5.06
N VAL A 52 8.29 6.08 4.11
CA VAL A 52 8.82 7.32 3.52
C VAL A 52 8.33 8.51 4.33
N SER A 53 7.03 8.57 4.56
CA SER A 53 6.36 9.70 5.22
C SER A 53 5.01 9.28 5.78
N SER A 54 4.43 10.15 6.59
CA SER A 54 3.03 10.07 6.99
C SER A 54 2.34 11.39 6.68
N ALA A 55 1.02 11.35 6.54
CA ALA A 55 0.20 12.53 6.35
C ALA A 55 -1.15 12.35 7.04
N ARG A 56 -1.73 13.45 7.50
CA ARG A 56 -3.07 13.48 8.10
C ARG A 56 -3.90 14.58 7.46
N THR A 57 -5.15 14.28 7.20
CA THR A 57 -6.19 15.27 6.91
C THR A 57 -7.18 15.30 8.07
N ASP A 58 -8.25 16.08 7.96
CA ASP A 58 -9.30 16.09 8.99
C ASP A 58 -10.09 14.77 9.07
N GLU A 59 -9.98 13.91 8.05
CA GLU A 59 -10.78 12.69 7.95
C GLU A 59 -9.94 11.40 8.01
N VAL A 60 -8.68 11.44 7.56
CA VAL A 60 -7.88 10.23 7.35
C VAL A 60 -6.42 10.37 7.77
N LEU A 61 -5.87 9.26 8.23
CA LEU A 61 -4.43 9.04 8.38
C LEU A 61 -3.87 8.29 7.17
N LYS A 62 -2.68 8.67 6.77
CA LYS A 62 -1.96 8.05 5.65
C LYS A 62 -0.54 7.70 6.06
N VAL A 63 -0.09 6.52 5.66
CA VAL A 63 1.31 6.11 5.75
C VAL A 63 1.79 5.79 4.34
N ILE A 64 2.90 6.35 3.95
CA ILE A 64 3.54 6.14 2.65
C ILE A 64 4.74 5.25 2.86
N VAL A 65 4.73 4.08 2.23
CA VAL A 65 5.83 3.13 2.25
C VAL A 65 6.40 2.96 0.85
N ALA A 66 7.70 2.65 0.75
CA ALA A 66 8.37 2.43 -0.52
C ALA A 66 9.26 1.20 -0.49
N ASN A 67 9.40 0.55 -1.65
CA ASN A 67 10.22 -0.63 -1.80
C ASN A 67 11.73 -0.30 -1.70
N PRO A 68 12.59 -1.31 -1.52
CA PRO A 68 14.04 -1.10 -1.39
C PRO A 68 14.67 -0.32 -2.54
N THR A 69 14.22 -0.53 -3.79
CA THR A 69 14.71 0.20 -4.96
C THR A 69 14.52 1.71 -4.79
N MET A 70 13.33 2.15 -4.43
CA MET A 70 13.03 3.57 -4.23
C MET A 70 13.71 4.14 -2.98
N ILE A 71 13.77 3.38 -1.89
CA ILE A 71 14.48 3.82 -0.67
C ILE A 71 15.97 4.05 -0.95
N ASN A 72 16.62 3.17 -1.70
CA ASN A 72 18.02 3.35 -2.09
C ASN A 72 18.21 4.58 -2.99
N ALA A 73 17.27 4.84 -3.91
CA ALA A 73 17.29 6.05 -4.73
C ALA A 73 17.18 7.33 -3.87
N TYR A 74 16.28 7.37 -2.90
CA TYR A 74 16.22 8.49 -1.95
C TYR A 74 17.53 8.70 -1.19
N LYS A 75 18.15 7.62 -0.70
CA LYS A 75 19.43 7.68 0.03
C LYS A 75 20.59 8.18 -0.84
N SER A 76 20.51 7.99 -2.16
CA SER A 76 21.47 8.53 -3.13
C SER A 76 21.20 9.98 -3.57
N GLY A 77 20.17 10.61 -2.97
CA GLY A 77 19.84 12.02 -3.20
C GLY A 77 18.76 12.28 -4.26
N ILE A 78 18.16 11.24 -4.84
CA ILE A 78 17.06 11.37 -5.79
C ILE A 78 15.76 11.75 -5.01
N PRO A 79 14.93 12.65 -5.52
CA PRO A 79 15.06 13.43 -6.77
C PRO A 79 15.79 14.77 -6.58
N GLY A 80 16.34 15.05 -5.41
CA GLY A 80 16.96 16.33 -5.07
C GLY A 80 18.19 16.67 -5.92
N ASN A 81 18.84 15.66 -6.49
CA ASN A 81 19.96 15.81 -7.42
C ASN A 81 19.53 15.98 -8.89
N GLY A 82 18.22 16.13 -9.15
CA GLY A 82 17.66 16.29 -10.50
C GLY A 82 17.56 15.00 -11.31
N GLN A 83 17.93 13.84 -10.73
CA GLN A 83 17.78 12.55 -11.41
C GLN A 83 16.40 11.95 -11.15
N PRO A 84 15.81 11.25 -12.13
CA PRO A 84 14.55 10.52 -11.93
C PRO A 84 14.77 9.27 -11.08
N PHE A 85 13.73 8.80 -10.45
CA PHE A 85 13.73 7.49 -9.81
C PHE A 85 13.93 6.37 -10.84
N PRO A 86 14.68 5.32 -10.51
CA PRO A 86 14.89 4.19 -11.42
C PRO A 86 13.60 3.38 -11.61
N ASP A 87 13.49 2.72 -12.78
CA ASP A 87 12.44 1.74 -13.03
C ASP A 87 12.45 0.65 -11.93
N GLY A 88 11.28 0.17 -11.56
CA GLY A 88 11.09 -0.72 -10.42
C GLY A 88 10.93 0.00 -9.08
N SER A 89 11.02 1.34 -9.02
CA SER A 89 10.64 2.10 -7.83
C SER A 89 9.14 1.99 -7.59
N LYS A 90 8.71 1.69 -6.35
CA LYS A 90 7.31 1.51 -6.00
C LYS A 90 6.98 2.18 -4.67
N ILE A 91 5.77 2.73 -4.61
CA ILE A 91 5.18 3.31 -3.39
C ILE A 91 3.80 2.69 -3.18
N ALA A 92 3.47 2.43 -1.91
CA ALA A 92 2.11 2.22 -1.46
C ALA A 92 1.76 3.28 -0.41
N LYS A 93 0.68 4.04 -0.66
CA LYS A 93 0.10 4.97 0.30
C LYS A 93 -1.13 4.31 0.91
N LEU A 94 -1.01 3.91 2.15
CA LEU A 94 -2.02 3.23 2.93
C LEU A 94 -2.86 4.26 3.68
N GLN A 95 -4.18 4.11 3.68
CA GLN A 95 -5.10 5.09 4.25
C GLN A 95 -6.10 4.45 5.18
N TRP A 96 -6.31 5.10 6.33
CA TRP A 96 -7.29 4.71 7.35
C TRP A 96 -8.16 5.90 7.74
N LYS A 97 -9.40 5.64 8.12
CA LYS A 97 -10.08 6.49 9.10
C LYS A 97 -9.29 6.44 10.40
N PHE A 98 -9.40 7.45 11.23
CA PHE A 98 -8.70 7.45 12.51
C PHE A 98 -9.70 7.63 13.66
N LYS A 99 -9.23 7.28 14.85
CA LYS A 99 -9.93 7.52 16.12
C LYS A 99 -8.96 8.05 17.16
N LYS A 100 -9.49 8.63 18.23
CA LYS A 100 -8.69 8.94 19.41
C LYS A 100 -8.28 7.65 20.11
N SER A 101 -7.03 7.56 20.49
CA SER A 101 -6.56 6.46 21.32
C SER A 101 -7.21 6.53 22.70
N THR A 102 -7.64 5.39 23.21
CA THR A 102 -8.13 5.22 24.59
C THR A 102 -7.04 4.75 25.54
N GLU A 103 -5.86 4.41 25.02
CA GLU A 103 -4.76 3.79 25.78
C GLU A 103 -3.57 4.73 25.95
N ALA A 104 -3.41 5.71 25.06
CA ALA A 104 -2.31 6.66 25.14
C ALA A 104 -2.52 7.63 26.32
N PRO A 105 -1.44 8.02 27.01
CA PRO A 105 -1.52 8.95 28.16
C PRO A 105 -1.83 10.40 27.74
N PHE A 106 -1.89 10.69 26.46
CA PHE A 106 -2.21 11.99 25.87
C PHE A 106 -3.06 11.82 24.61
N ALA A 107 -3.69 12.89 24.14
CA ALA A 107 -4.57 12.85 22.97
C ALA A 107 -3.77 12.59 21.69
N VAL A 108 -3.89 11.38 21.15
CA VAL A 108 -3.32 10.99 19.85
C VAL A 108 -4.38 10.37 18.96
N ASP A 109 -4.22 10.59 17.67
CA ASP A 109 -4.99 9.91 16.64
C ASP A 109 -4.26 8.64 16.22
N VAL A 110 -5.00 7.53 16.17
CA VAL A 110 -4.50 6.22 15.75
C VAL A 110 -5.32 5.69 14.58
N PRO A 111 -4.74 4.84 13.71
CA PRO A 111 -5.49 4.16 12.67
C PRO A 111 -6.71 3.41 13.24
N ASP A 112 -7.83 3.49 12.53
CA ASP A 112 -9.06 2.78 12.86
C ASP A 112 -9.43 1.85 11.69
N VAL A 113 -10.30 2.28 10.79
CA VAL A 113 -10.75 1.49 9.66
C VAL A 113 -9.86 1.75 8.44
N PHE A 114 -9.23 0.70 7.91
CA PHE A 114 -8.52 0.77 6.63
C PHE A 114 -9.53 1.07 5.51
N THR A 115 -9.16 1.93 4.56
CA THR A 115 -10.07 2.35 3.49
C THR A 115 -9.53 2.06 2.09
N GLN A 116 -8.23 2.25 1.87
CA GLN A 116 -7.67 2.11 0.52
C GLN A 116 -6.15 2.09 0.50
N ALA A 117 -5.60 1.49 -0.54
CA ALA A 117 -4.20 1.58 -0.92
C ALA A 117 -4.08 2.29 -2.27
N PHE A 118 -3.46 3.46 -2.30
CA PHE A 118 -2.95 4.07 -3.51
C PHE A 118 -1.57 3.53 -3.80
N VAL A 119 -1.35 3.08 -5.02
CA VAL A 119 -0.06 2.54 -5.42
C VAL A 119 0.46 3.25 -6.66
N ILE A 120 1.75 3.45 -6.72
CA ILE A 120 2.45 3.97 -7.89
C ILE A 120 3.69 3.14 -8.16
N GLU A 121 4.01 2.93 -9.44
CA GLU A 121 5.21 2.25 -9.86
C GLU A 121 5.90 2.97 -11.01
N LYS A 122 7.23 2.95 -11.02
CA LYS A 122 8.07 3.46 -12.10
C LYS A 122 8.35 2.34 -13.09
N ASP A 123 7.88 2.49 -14.31
CA ASP A 123 8.20 1.67 -15.47
C ASP A 123 8.12 2.56 -16.72
N SER A 124 9.27 3.02 -17.18
CA SER A 124 9.36 3.96 -18.29
C SER A 124 8.87 3.38 -19.63
N LYS A 125 8.85 2.05 -19.77
CA LYS A 125 8.36 1.37 -20.96
C LYS A 125 6.82 1.27 -20.95
N ARG A 126 6.23 0.97 -19.80
CA ARG A 126 4.77 0.84 -19.65
C ARG A 126 4.07 2.19 -19.61
N PHE A 127 4.70 3.20 -19.00
CA PHE A 127 4.07 4.50 -18.71
C PHE A 127 4.84 5.69 -19.31
N PRO A 128 5.20 5.68 -20.61
CA PRO A 128 6.04 6.73 -21.20
C PRO A 128 5.40 8.13 -21.19
N LYS A 129 4.05 8.21 -21.21
CA LYS A 129 3.31 9.47 -21.24
C LYS A 129 3.21 10.18 -19.88
N SER A 130 3.48 9.49 -18.80
CA SER A 130 3.37 9.99 -17.42
C SER A 130 4.72 10.08 -16.71
N GLY A 131 5.79 10.30 -17.48
CA GLY A 131 7.15 10.35 -16.93
C GLY A 131 7.63 8.99 -16.41
N GLY A 132 7.06 7.89 -16.89
CA GLY A 132 7.36 6.54 -16.46
C GLY A 132 6.56 6.07 -15.24
N TRP A 133 5.62 6.87 -14.71
CA TRP A 133 4.85 6.51 -13.53
C TRP A 133 3.46 5.99 -13.86
N GLY A 134 3.14 4.81 -13.38
CA GLY A 134 1.79 4.25 -13.34
C GLY A 134 1.12 4.48 -11.99
N TYR A 135 -0.18 4.74 -12.00
CA TYR A 135 -0.98 5.06 -10.81
C TYR A 135 -2.18 4.12 -10.73
N ALA A 136 -2.45 3.60 -9.53
CA ALA A 136 -3.60 2.76 -9.29
C ALA A 136 -4.12 2.95 -7.86
N LEU A 137 -5.40 2.60 -7.70
CA LEU A 137 -6.09 2.65 -6.42
C LEU A 137 -6.81 1.32 -6.18
N PHE A 138 -6.65 0.77 -4.99
CA PHE A 138 -7.40 -0.38 -4.51
C PHE A 138 -8.21 0.05 -3.28
N ASN A 139 -9.52 0.01 -3.42
CA ASN A 139 -10.45 0.31 -2.35
C ASN A 139 -10.63 -0.92 -1.45
N TYR A 140 -10.85 -0.68 -0.16
CA TYR A 140 -11.12 -1.73 0.80
C TYR A 140 -12.48 -1.50 1.47
N ASP A 141 -13.32 -2.52 1.45
CA ASP A 141 -14.58 -2.55 2.18
C ASP A 141 -14.42 -3.39 3.46
N ALA A 142 -14.41 -2.70 4.59
CA ALA A 142 -14.28 -3.32 5.91
C ALA A 142 -15.49 -4.19 6.30
N THR A 143 -16.63 -4.00 5.67
CA THR A 143 -17.84 -4.79 5.95
C THR A 143 -17.75 -6.19 5.35
N SER A 144 -17.28 -6.26 4.11
CA SER A 144 -17.10 -7.53 3.39
C SER A 144 -15.69 -8.09 3.49
N ASP A 145 -14.75 -7.34 4.11
CA ASP A 145 -13.33 -7.66 4.19
C ASP A 145 -12.70 -7.90 2.81
N LYS A 146 -13.01 -7.04 1.82
CA LYS A 146 -12.59 -7.22 0.44
C LYS A 146 -11.93 -5.99 -0.16
N PHE A 147 -10.93 -6.23 -0.99
CA PHE A 147 -10.38 -5.22 -1.89
C PHE A 147 -11.08 -5.26 -3.25
N THR A 148 -11.16 -4.09 -3.86
CA THR A 148 -11.61 -3.92 -5.26
C THR A 148 -10.66 -2.98 -5.99
N ALA A 149 -10.38 -3.26 -7.26
CA ALA A 149 -9.64 -2.34 -8.10
C ALA A 149 -10.53 -1.15 -8.48
N ASP A 150 -10.03 0.07 -8.28
CA ASP A 150 -10.74 1.27 -8.70
C ASP A 150 -10.70 1.36 -10.24
N PRO A 151 -11.82 1.71 -10.90
CA PRO A 151 -11.89 1.81 -12.35
C PRO A 151 -11.22 3.07 -12.92
N SER A 152 -10.80 4.02 -12.08
CA SER A 152 -10.17 5.26 -12.53
C SER A 152 -8.92 5.00 -13.36
N PRO A 153 -8.74 5.70 -14.49
CA PRO A 153 -7.54 5.57 -15.29
C PRO A 153 -6.31 6.12 -14.55
N SER A 154 -5.15 5.58 -14.87
CA SER A 154 -3.85 6.03 -14.33
C SER A 154 -3.62 7.54 -14.54
N ASP A 155 -4.20 8.12 -15.58
CA ASP A 155 -4.09 9.54 -15.92
C ASP A 155 -4.66 10.47 -14.83
N CYS A 156 -5.68 10.03 -14.08
CA CYS A 156 -6.22 10.81 -12.95
C CYS A 156 -5.16 10.98 -11.85
N GLY A 157 -4.44 9.92 -11.51
CA GLY A 157 -3.33 10.00 -10.56
C GLY A 157 -2.18 10.85 -11.09
N HIS A 158 -1.82 10.68 -12.36
CA HIS A 158 -0.78 11.47 -13.01
C HIS A 158 -1.10 12.97 -13.00
N ALA A 159 -2.33 13.37 -13.35
CA ALA A 159 -2.75 14.76 -13.36
C ALA A 159 -2.49 15.46 -12.02
N CYS A 160 -2.83 14.82 -10.90
CA CYS A 160 -2.54 15.33 -9.56
C CYS A 160 -1.04 15.45 -9.28
N HIS A 161 -0.22 14.56 -9.80
CA HIS A 161 1.22 14.52 -9.53
C HIS A 161 2.04 15.45 -10.43
N THR A 162 1.46 16.02 -11.49
CA THR A 162 2.15 16.96 -12.40
C THR A 162 2.66 18.21 -11.69
N ILE A 163 1.99 18.67 -10.64
CA ILE A 163 2.40 19.84 -9.84
C ILE A 163 3.76 19.67 -9.16
N VAL A 164 4.23 18.43 -9.01
CA VAL A 164 5.56 18.11 -8.46
C VAL A 164 6.48 17.44 -9.49
N LYS A 165 6.28 17.72 -10.79
CA LYS A 165 7.09 17.19 -11.89
C LYS A 165 8.59 17.38 -11.67
N ALA A 166 9.01 18.51 -11.11
CA ALA A 166 10.42 18.81 -10.79
C ALA A 166 11.03 17.85 -9.74
N LYS A 167 10.20 17.08 -9.03
CA LYS A 167 10.59 16.04 -8.07
C LYS A 167 10.27 14.65 -8.61
N ASP A 168 10.35 14.48 -9.91
CA ASP A 168 9.94 13.25 -10.60
C ASP A 168 8.56 12.76 -10.16
N TYR A 169 7.58 13.69 -10.06
CA TYR A 169 6.17 13.44 -9.71
C TYR A 169 5.94 12.88 -8.29
N ILE A 170 6.88 13.03 -7.35
CA ILE A 170 6.77 12.50 -6.00
C ILE A 170 6.62 13.62 -4.97
N PHE A 171 5.51 13.60 -4.21
CA PHE A 171 5.19 14.64 -3.23
C PHE A 171 6.08 14.62 -2.00
N HIS A 172 6.33 13.43 -1.45
CA HIS A 172 6.93 13.29 -0.13
C HIS A 172 8.43 12.98 -0.23
N PRO A 173 9.29 13.81 0.39
CA PRO A 173 10.70 13.46 0.55
C PRO A 173 10.85 12.34 1.59
N TYR A 174 11.90 11.55 1.46
CA TYR A 174 12.31 10.59 2.49
C TYR A 174 12.89 11.37 3.68
N GLN A 175 12.21 11.30 4.82
CA GLN A 175 12.60 12.07 5.99
C GLN A 175 13.90 11.53 6.60
N LYS A 176 14.75 12.44 7.06
CA LYS A 176 15.95 12.09 7.83
C LYS A 176 15.54 11.37 9.12
N ARG A 177 16.23 10.33 9.45
CA ARG A 177 16.01 9.52 10.66
C ARG A 177 17.33 8.93 11.15
#